data_c819c611c8c7e6463b17b86aa21f9895
#
_entry.id   c819c611c8c7e6463b17b86aa21f9895
#
_cell.length_a   1.000
_cell.length_b   1.000
_cell.length_c   1.000
_cell.angle_alpha   90.00
_cell.angle_beta   90.00
_cell.angle_gamma   90.00
#
_symmetry.space_group_name_H-M   'P 1'
#
loop_
_entity.id
_entity.type
_entity.pdbx_description
1 polymer ?
#
loop_
_entity_poly.entity_id
_entity_poly.type
_entity_poly.pdbx_seq_one_letter_code
_entity_poly.pdbx_strand_id
1 'polypeptide(L)'
;MNVVEKLQQFWQTKCQQGADLRQGALVIYEGVPSPHPPYICYVTLPGGSCFATFENCTTKADARRSAAKIGLMNSVSCRKIVYSTFSASVSYLSDF
;
A
#
# COMPACT_ATOMS: atom_id res chain seq x y z
N MET A 1 -10.63 -13.36 -0.41
CA MET A 1 -9.78 -12.42 0.38
C MET A 1 -9.58 -11.16 -0.43
N ASN A 2 -9.86 -10.00 0.15
CA ASN A 2 -9.70 -8.74 -0.57
C ASN A 2 -8.26 -8.23 -0.44
N VAL A 3 -7.96 -7.17 -1.19
CA VAL A 3 -6.58 -6.67 -1.27
C VAL A 3 -6.09 -6.13 0.08
N VAL A 4 -6.98 -5.58 0.88
CA VAL A 4 -6.60 -5.06 2.21
C VAL A 4 -6.12 -6.21 3.10
N GLU A 5 -6.86 -7.31 3.08
CA GLU A 5 -6.48 -8.49 3.86
C GLU A 5 -5.20 -9.13 3.34
N LYS A 6 -5.03 -9.15 2.02
CA LYS A 6 -3.81 -9.71 1.42
C LYS A 6 -2.58 -8.92 1.84
N LEU A 7 -2.70 -7.60 1.86
CA LEU A 7 -1.58 -6.76 2.25
C LEU A 7 -1.20 -6.99 3.71
N GLN A 8 -2.19 -7.04 4.58
CA GLN A 8 -1.94 -7.31 6.00
C GLN A 8 -1.31 -8.68 6.19
N GLN A 9 -1.82 -9.68 5.49
CA GLN A 9 -1.30 -11.04 5.61
C GLN A 9 0.15 -11.12 5.12
N PHE A 10 0.47 -10.41 4.05
CA PHE A 10 1.83 -10.37 3.53
C PHE A 10 2.80 -9.89 4.61
N TRP A 11 2.46 -8.79 5.28
CA TRP A 11 3.37 -8.23 6.28
C TRP A 11 3.40 -9.05 7.57
N GLN A 12 2.28 -9.70 7.93
CA GLN A 12 2.28 -10.63 9.06
C GLN A 12 3.22 -11.79 8.81
N THR A 13 3.20 -12.31 7.60
CA THR A 13 4.11 -13.40 7.21
C THR A 13 5.55 -12.96 7.28
N LYS A 14 5.85 -11.75 6.81
CA LYS A 14 7.20 -11.21 6.90
C LYS A 14 7.67 -11.09 8.34
N CYS A 15 6.80 -10.65 9.22
CA CYS A 15 7.11 -10.51 10.64
C CYS A 15 7.39 -11.87 11.26
N GLN A 16 6.60 -12.87 10.92
CA GLN A 16 6.79 -14.23 11.40
C GLN A 16 8.09 -14.85 10.90
N GLN A 17 8.57 -14.38 9.77
CA GLN A 17 9.85 -14.84 9.21
C GLN A 17 11.04 -14.10 9.80
N GLY A 18 10.81 -13.29 10.81
CA GLY A 18 11.88 -12.61 11.52
C GLY A 18 12.24 -11.23 11.02
N ALA A 19 11.44 -10.66 10.14
CA ALA A 19 11.69 -9.29 9.67
C ALA A 19 11.57 -8.31 10.84
N ASP A 20 12.54 -7.43 10.96
CA ASP A 20 12.53 -6.39 11.99
C ASP A 20 11.81 -5.18 11.42
N LEU A 21 10.56 -5.01 11.79
CA LEU A 21 9.70 -3.99 11.21
C LEU A 21 9.42 -2.90 12.22
N ARG A 22 9.35 -1.66 11.71
CA ARG A 22 9.23 -0.46 12.52
C ARG A 22 8.02 -0.49 13.47
N GLN A 23 6.92 -1.00 13.01
CA GLN A 23 5.68 -1.03 13.79
C GLN A 23 5.08 -2.44 13.83
N GLY A 24 5.95 -3.45 13.84
CA GLY A 24 5.50 -4.82 13.72
C GLY A 24 4.91 -5.02 12.33
N ALA A 25 3.88 -5.83 12.21
CA ALA A 25 3.24 -6.12 10.94
C ALA A 25 2.05 -5.20 10.65
N LEU A 26 1.86 -4.14 11.42
CA LEU A 26 0.67 -3.31 11.30
C LEU A 26 0.73 -2.42 10.05
N VAL A 27 -0.30 -2.53 9.22
CA VAL A 27 -0.50 -1.65 8.07
C VAL A 27 -1.51 -0.60 8.48
N ILE A 28 -1.14 0.66 8.33
CA ILE A 28 -1.94 1.77 8.83
C ILE A 28 -2.57 2.53 7.67
N TYR A 29 -3.86 2.81 7.79
CA TYR A 29 -4.60 3.57 6.79
C TYR A 29 -5.08 4.89 7.40
N GLU A 30 -4.95 5.97 6.63
CA GLU A 30 -5.45 7.28 7.04
C GLU A 30 -6.23 7.89 5.89
N GLY A 31 -7.51 8.20 6.13
CA GLY A 31 -8.32 8.86 5.13
C GLY A 31 -8.13 10.36 5.18
N VAL A 32 -8.09 10.98 4.01
CA VAL A 32 -8.06 12.44 3.93
C VAL A 32 -9.49 12.94 4.12
N PRO A 33 -9.75 13.83 5.06
CA PRO A 33 -11.09 14.36 5.26
C PRO A 33 -11.60 15.04 4.00
N SER A 34 -12.80 14.66 3.57
CA SER A 34 -13.44 15.27 2.41
C SER A 34 -14.94 15.08 2.52
N PRO A 35 -15.74 16.12 2.25
CA PRO A 35 -17.20 16.01 2.35
C PRO A 35 -17.82 15.27 1.17
N HIS A 36 -17.09 15.11 0.09
CA HIS A 36 -17.61 14.46 -1.12
C HIS A 36 -16.48 13.87 -1.96
N PRO A 37 -16.81 12.97 -2.91
CA PRO A 37 -15.81 12.37 -3.77
C PRO A 37 -15.06 13.39 -4.61
N PRO A 38 -13.85 13.05 -5.06
CA PRO A 38 -13.19 11.77 -4.86
C PRO A 38 -12.55 11.66 -3.47
N TYR A 39 -12.49 10.44 -2.97
CA TYR A 39 -11.88 10.17 -1.67
C TYR A 39 -10.46 9.67 -1.83
N ILE A 40 -9.62 10.01 -0.87
CA ILE A 40 -8.20 9.64 -0.88
C ILE A 40 -7.86 9.01 0.48
N CYS A 41 -7.06 7.95 0.41
CA CYS A 41 -6.58 7.26 1.60
C CYS A 41 -5.07 7.07 1.47
N TYR A 42 -4.37 7.22 2.58
CA TYR A 42 -2.95 6.91 2.65
C TYR A 42 -2.76 5.60 3.37
N VAL A 43 -1.83 4.80 2.88
CA VAL A 43 -1.44 3.56 3.55
C VAL A 43 0.03 3.66 3.92
N THR A 44 0.35 3.32 5.16
CA THR A 44 1.72 3.28 5.64
C THR A 44 2.08 1.83 5.92
N LEU A 45 3.15 1.37 5.30
CA LEU A 45 3.61 0.01 5.44
C LEU A 45 4.55 -0.14 6.64
N PRO A 46 4.69 -1.35 7.18
CA PRO A 46 5.55 -1.58 8.32
C PRO A 46 7.00 -1.12 8.14
N GLY A 47 7.47 -1.08 6.91
CA GLY A 47 8.81 -0.59 6.62
C GLY A 47 8.92 0.92 6.60
N GLY A 48 7.81 1.63 6.74
CA GLY A 48 7.77 3.08 6.76
C GLY A 48 7.37 3.73 5.45
N SER A 49 7.25 2.96 4.38
CA SER A 49 6.80 3.50 3.09
C SER A 49 5.34 3.90 3.15
N CYS A 50 5.00 4.97 2.47
CA CYS A 50 3.65 5.49 2.47
C CYS A 50 3.18 5.72 1.03
N PHE A 51 1.95 5.31 0.75
CA PHE A 51 1.37 5.44 -0.59
C PHE A 51 -0.04 5.99 -0.48
N ALA A 52 -0.47 6.68 -1.54
CA ALA A 52 -1.80 7.28 -1.56
C ALA A 52 -2.67 6.60 -2.62
N THR A 53 -3.97 6.72 -2.44
CA THR A 53 -4.95 6.32 -3.45
C THR A 53 -4.58 6.95 -4.79
N PHE A 54 -4.59 6.15 -5.85
CA PHE A 54 -4.16 6.59 -7.17
C PHE A 54 -5.30 6.65 -8.18
N GLU A 55 -6.51 6.37 -7.76
CA GLU A 55 -7.68 6.35 -8.63
C GLU A 55 -8.72 7.32 -8.10
N ASN A 56 -9.68 7.67 -8.97
CA ASN A 56 -10.84 8.43 -8.52
C ASN A 56 -11.81 7.48 -7.85
N CYS A 57 -11.90 7.57 -6.54
CA CYS A 57 -12.73 6.67 -5.75
C CYS A 57 -13.97 7.39 -5.25
N THR A 58 -15.11 6.79 -5.49
CA THR A 58 -16.39 7.38 -5.10
C THR A 58 -16.82 7.00 -3.69
N THR A 59 -16.12 6.05 -3.06
CA THR A 59 -16.39 5.68 -1.68
C THR A 59 -15.07 5.61 -0.91
N LYS A 60 -15.18 5.75 0.41
CA LYS A 60 -14.00 5.64 1.27
C LYS A 60 -13.43 4.24 1.25
N ALA A 61 -14.29 3.23 1.13
CA ALA A 61 -13.85 1.84 1.05
C ALA A 61 -13.03 1.61 -0.22
N ASP A 62 -13.45 2.20 -1.34
CA ASP A 62 -12.70 2.08 -2.59
C ASP A 62 -11.36 2.77 -2.48
N ALA A 63 -11.29 3.92 -1.80
CA ALA A 63 -10.04 4.63 -1.61
C ALA A 63 -9.06 3.78 -0.80
N ARG A 64 -9.54 3.10 0.24
CA ARG A 64 -8.70 2.22 1.03
C ARG A 64 -8.19 1.05 0.19
N ARG A 65 -9.06 0.43 -0.60
CA ARG A 65 -8.65 -0.67 -1.46
C ARG A 65 -7.63 -0.22 -2.50
N SER A 66 -7.80 0.97 -3.04
CA SER A 66 -6.84 1.51 -4.00
C SER A 66 -5.47 1.72 -3.35
N ALA A 67 -5.44 2.30 -2.16
CA ALA A 67 -4.19 2.47 -1.44
C ALA A 67 -3.55 1.13 -1.11
N ALA A 68 -4.36 0.16 -0.69
CA ALA A 68 -3.85 -1.19 -0.38
C ALA A 68 -3.25 -1.85 -1.61
N LYS A 69 -3.86 -1.66 -2.77
CA LYS A 69 -3.36 -2.23 -4.02
C LYS A 69 -1.96 -1.70 -4.32
N ILE A 70 -1.76 -0.41 -4.22
CA ILE A 70 -0.44 0.17 -4.43
C ILE A 70 0.55 -0.35 -3.39
N GLY A 71 0.12 -0.40 -2.13
CA GLY A 71 0.98 -0.91 -1.07
C GLY A 71 1.41 -2.34 -1.31
N LEU A 72 0.47 -3.18 -1.76
CA LEU A 72 0.78 -4.58 -2.03
C LEU A 72 1.73 -4.72 -3.21
N MET A 73 1.49 -3.98 -4.29
CA MET A 73 2.37 -4.03 -5.45
C MET A 73 3.79 -3.64 -5.09
N ASN A 74 3.94 -2.61 -4.29
CA ASN A 74 5.27 -2.17 -3.88
C ASN A 74 5.90 -3.13 -2.89
N SER A 75 5.11 -3.77 -2.05
CA SER A 75 5.63 -4.76 -1.11
C SER A 75 6.18 -5.98 -1.82
N VAL A 76 5.46 -6.46 -2.83
CA VAL A 76 5.85 -7.66 -3.57
C VAL A 76 6.97 -7.35 -4.56
N SER A 77 6.85 -6.29 -5.33
CA SER A 77 7.80 -5.96 -6.39
C SER A 77 9.11 -5.43 -5.85
N CYS A 78 9.08 -4.79 -4.72
CA CYS A 78 10.26 -4.15 -4.15
C CYS A 78 11.43 -5.12 -3.97
N ARG A 79 11.13 -6.38 -3.67
CA ARG A 79 12.17 -7.38 -3.46
C ARG A 79 12.91 -7.71 -4.74
N LYS A 80 12.25 -7.54 -5.87
CA LYS A 80 12.83 -7.92 -7.15
C LYS A 80 13.63 -6.80 -7.78
N ILE A 81 13.22 -5.57 -7.52
CA ILE A 81 13.75 -4.43 -8.23
C ILE A 81 14.24 -3.34 -7.31
N VAL A 82 14.61 -3.69 -6.11
CA VAL A 82 15.06 -2.71 -5.13
C VAL A 82 16.23 -1.89 -5.67
N TYR A 83 17.05 -2.49 -6.49
CA TYR A 83 18.18 -1.82 -7.10
C TYR A 83 17.81 -1.07 -8.37
N SER A 84 16.64 -1.33 -8.90
CA SER A 84 16.17 -0.64 -10.08
C SER A 84 15.87 0.79 -9.73
N THR A 85 15.84 1.61 -10.72
CA THR A 85 15.57 2.99 -10.47
C THR A 85 14.16 3.18 -9.95
N PHE A 86 14.02 4.21 -9.17
CA PHE A 86 12.72 4.62 -8.69
C PHE A 86 11.76 4.89 -9.84
N SER A 87 12.30 5.40 -10.94
CA SER A 87 11.45 5.69 -12.10
C SER A 87 10.81 4.44 -12.67
N ALA A 88 11.49 3.31 -12.60
CA ALA A 88 10.90 2.07 -13.08
C ALA A 88 9.69 1.67 -12.23
N SER A 89 9.78 1.88 -10.93
CA SER A 89 8.66 1.60 -10.04
C SER A 89 7.48 2.51 -10.34
N VAL A 90 7.76 3.78 -10.56
CA VAL A 90 6.72 4.75 -10.88
C VAL A 90 6.03 4.39 -12.18
N SER A 91 6.81 4.01 -13.19
CA SER A 91 6.26 3.61 -14.47
C SER A 91 5.34 2.40 -14.31
N TYR A 92 5.77 1.45 -13.51
CA TYR A 92 5.00 0.25 -13.25
C TYR A 92 3.66 0.59 -12.59
N LEU A 93 3.69 1.50 -11.64
CA LEU A 93 2.47 1.91 -10.94
C LEU A 93 1.50 2.61 -11.87
N SER A 94 1.99 3.40 -12.80
CA SER A 94 1.12 4.14 -13.70
C SER A 94 0.40 3.24 -14.70
N ASP A 95 0.85 2.00 -14.85
CA ASP A 95 0.20 1.06 -15.75
C ASP A 95 -1.05 0.43 -15.13
N PHE A 96 -1.29 0.71 -13.88
CA PHE A 96 -2.48 0.21 -13.22
C PHE A 96 -3.54 1.29 -13.13
#